data_ca38d45d0fd3806aae24ffcefba1ea0d
#
_entry.id   ca38d45d0fd3806aae24ffcefba1ea0d
#
_cell.length_a   1.000
_cell.length_b   1.000
_cell.length_c   1.000
_cell.angle_alpha   90.00
_cell.angle_beta   90.00
_cell.angle_gamma   90.00
#
_symmetry.space_group_name_H-M   'P 1'
#
loop_
_entity.id
_entity.type
_entity.pdbx_description
1 polymer ?
#
loop_
_entity_poly.entity_id
_entity_poly.type
_entity_poly.pdbx_seq_one_letter_code
_entity_poly.pdbx_strand_id
1 'polypeptide(L)'
;MPDRSLLVTRRSVLAGAAVFVVTATHRFVAARAQDATPAAVATPSAGRGGIQPTGVGDVPSTGASRPGPANVARESTRTDVVAPVGLTVEPAGIDAGIETLRVVDGAMQDPTGPWVVAWYENLGSLGTPGNVVMAGHIDYWNVGPAVFYNLSTLGAGDKIIVTGDDGKAYPFAVEWVRQYDSASIPLDEVAGPTEDQSVTLITCGGAFDYANGHYLQRTVVRANRAGAEQAVAS
;
A
#
# COMPACT_ATOMS: atom_id res chain seq x y z
N MET A 1 -32.97 -66.63 -11.03
CA MET A 1 -34.38 -66.21 -11.01
C MET A 1 -34.41 -64.77 -10.47
N PRO A 2 -35.29 -63.93 -11.04
CA PRO A 2 -34.98 -63.12 -12.23
C PRO A 2 -34.86 -61.63 -11.88
N ASP A 3 -34.08 -61.03 -12.68
CA ASP A 3 -34.03 -59.67 -13.20
C ASP A 3 -35.35 -58.86 -13.14
N ARG A 4 -35.31 -57.63 -12.66
CA ARG A 4 -36.31 -56.60 -12.96
C ARG A 4 -35.62 -55.26 -13.24
N SER A 5 -35.28 -55.10 -14.51
CA SER A 5 -35.05 -53.81 -15.15
C SER A 5 -36.28 -52.91 -14.98
N LEU A 6 -36.07 -51.69 -14.44
CA LEU A 6 -37.05 -50.63 -14.52
C LEU A 6 -36.51 -49.52 -15.47
N LEU A 7 -37.07 -49.52 -16.65
CA LEU A 7 -37.02 -48.45 -17.64
C LEU A 7 -37.68 -47.20 -17.08
N VAL A 8 -36.92 -46.13 -16.93
CA VAL A 8 -37.45 -44.79 -16.69
C VAL A 8 -37.42 -44.00 -18.00
N THR A 9 -38.60 -43.74 -18.48
CA THR A 9 -38.92 -43.01 -19.70
C THR A 9 -38.53 -41.54 -19.59
N ARG A 10 -37.73 -41.07 -20.54
CA ARG A 10 -37.44 -39.65 -20.74
C ARG A 10 -38.65 -38.94 -21.31
N ARG A 11 -39.24 -38.01 -20.60
CA ARG A 11 -40.18 -37.01 -21.13
C ARG A 11 -39.43 -35.73 -21.44
N SER A 12 -39.25 -35.45 -22.72
CA SER A 12 -38.80 -34.15 -23.24
C SER A 12 -39.92 -33.14 -23.05
N VAL A 13 -39.63 -32.08 -22.35
CA VAL A 13 -40.48 -30.86 -22.28
C VAL A 13 -39.77 -29.78 -23.07
N LEU A 14 -40.28 -29.49 -24.24
CA LEU A 14 -39.97 -28.32 -25.05
C LEU A 14 -40.67 -27.12 -24.38
N ALA A 15 -39.93 -26.16 -23.82
CA ALA A 15 -40.45 -24.87 -23.42
C ALA A 15 -39.86 -23.81 -24.36
N GLY A 16 -40.76 -23.15 -25.09
CA GLY A 16 -40.43 -22.14 -26.09
C GLY A 16 -39.86 -20.86 -25.48
N ALA A 17 -38.84 -20.36 -26.10
CA ALA A 17 -38.26 -19.04 -25.81
C ALA A 17 -39.08 -17.97 -26.54
N ALA A 18 -39.77 -17.12 -25.80
CA ALA A 18 -40.35 -15.89 -26.32
C ALA A 18 -39.25 -14.79 -26.26
N VAL A 19 -38.79 -14.41 -27.46
CA VAL A 19 -37.89 -13.27 -27.63
C VAL A 19 -38.72 -12.00 -27.59
N PHE A 20 -38.60 -11.21 -26.49
CA PHE A 20 -39.07 -9.84 -26.43
C PHE A 20 -37.97 -8.91 -26.94
N VAL A 21 -38.14 -8.42 -28.17
CA VAL A 21 -37.35 -7.31 -28.70
C VAL A 21 -37.92 -6.02 -28.15
N VAL A 22 -37.26 -5.42 -27.15
CA VAL A 22 -37.57 -4.06 -26.68
C VAL A 22 -36.68 -3.08 -27.47
N THR A 23 -37.27 -2.45 -28.47
CA THR A 23 -36.63 -1.31 -29.17
C THR A 23 -36.75 -0.08 -28.33
N ALA A 24 -35.69 0.27 -27.58
CA ALA A 24 -35.57 1.54 -26.88
C ALA A 24 -35.09 2.62 -27.86
N THR A 25 -36.00 3.47 -28.31
CA THR A 25 -35.67 4.68 -29.06
C THR A 25 -35.07 5.73 -28.11
N HIS A 26 -33.75 5.85 -28.12
CA HIS A 26 -33.06 6.93 -27.41
C HIS A 26 -33.21 8.24 -28.22
N ARG A 27 -34.04 9.16 -27.73
CA ARG A 27 -34.04 10.55 -28.18
C ARG A 27 -32.80 11.23 -27.62
N PHE A 28 -31.82 11.48 -28.47
CA PHE A 28 -30.71 12.38 -28.15
C PHE A 28 -31.25 13.80 -28.02
N VAL A 29 -31.31 14.30 -26.79
CA VAL A 29 -31.45 15.72 -26.53
C VAL A 29 -30.04 16.31 -26.63
N ALA A 30 -29.79 17.05 -27.71
CA ALA A 30 -28.55 17.80 -27.86
C ALA A 30 -28.57 18.95 -26.84
N ALA A 31 -27.78 18.83 -25.78
CA ALA A 31 -27.49 19.95 -24.89
C ALA A 31 -26.57 20.92 -25.61
N ARG A 32 -27.06 22.12 -25.86
CA ARG A 32 -26.29 23.24 -26.38
C ARG A 32 -25.17 23.59 -25.41
N ALA A 33 -23.92 23.50 -25.85
CA ALA A 33 -22.80 24.07 -25.13
C ALA A 33 -23.01 25.59 -25.03
N GLN A 34 -23.11 26.11 -23.84
CA GLN A 34 -23.00 27.53 -23.57
C GLN A 34 -21.53 27.87 -23.50
N ASP A 35 -21.13 28.78 -24.41
CA ASP A 35 -19.82 29.43 -24.42
C ASP A 35 -19.60 30.13 -23.07
N ALA A 36 -18.80 29.53 -22.22
CA ALA A 36 -18.26 30.19 -21.03
C ALA A 36 -17.00 30.95 -21.47
N THR A 37 -17.13 32.24 -21.64
CA THR A 37 -16.02 33.17 -21.78
C THR A 37 -15.05 33.02 -20.61
N PRO A 38 -13.74 32.78 -20.81
CA PRO A 38 -12.79 32.71 -19.72
C PRO A 38 -12.69 34.09 -19.06
N ALA A 39 -13.01 34.14 -17.78
CA ALA A 39 -12.77 35.30 -16.94
C ALA A 39 -11.26 35.61 -16.92
N ALA A 40 -10.92 36.82 -17.23
CA ALA A 40 -9.58 37.34 -17.18
C ALA A 40 -8.96 37.16 -15.82
N VAL A 41 -7.84 36.41 -15.75
CA VAL A 41 -7.01 36.29 -14.57
C VAL A 41 -6.43 37.65 -14.24
N ALA A 42 -6.91 38.27 -13.19
CA ALA A 42 -6.35 39.50 -12.66
C ALA A 42 -4.94 39.19 -12.13
N THR A 43 -3.94 39.75 -12.78
CA THR A 43 -2.56 39.79 -12.33
C THR A 43 -2.52 40.59 -11.02
N PRO A 44 -2.01 40.06 -9.91
CA PRO A 44 -1.80 40.87 -8.71
C PRO A 44 -0.72 41.93 -9.03
N SER A 45 -1.09 43.19 -8.94
CA SER A 45 -0.21 44.34 -9.01
C SER A 45 0.83 44.18 -7.90
N ALA A 46 2.11 44.16 -8.27
CA ALA A 46 3.22 44.22 -7.36
C ALA A 46 3.22 45.54 -6.59
N GLY A 47 2.70 45.48 -5.37
CA GLY A 47 2.87 46.56 -4.39
C GLY A 47 4.35 46.69 -4.06
N ARG A 48 5.00 47.72 -4.57
CA ARG A 48 6.31 48.15 -4.14
C ARG A 48 6.20 48.61 -2.68
N GLY A 49 6.81 47.85 -1.81
CA GLY A 49 6.96 48.15 -0.39
C GLY A 49 7.96 47.18 0.25
N GLY A 50 8.98 46.78 -0.52
CA GLY A 50 10.11 46.05 0.02
C GLY A 50 10.99 47.01 0.79
N ILE A 51 10.98 46.92 2.11
CA ILE A 51 12.05 47.44 2.94
C ILE A 51 13.28 46.62 2.57
N GLN A 52 14.16 47.21 1.75
CA GLN A 52 15.49 46.62 1.55
C GLN A 52 16.21 46.72 2.89
N PRO A 53 16.81 45.63 3.39
CA PRO A 53 17.73 45.73 4.51
C PRO A 53 18.93 46.58 4.08
N THR A 54 19.01 47.77 4.59
CA THR A 54 20.14 48.66 4.41
C THR A 54 21.29 48.15 5.24
N GLY A 55 22.18 47.39 4.63
CA GLY A 55 23.49 47.09 5.14
C GLY A 55 23.59 46.03 6.22
N VAL A 56 24.71 45.35 6.20
CA VAL A 56 25.14 44.29 7.13
C VAL A 56 25.40 44.84 8.55
N GLY A 57 25.05 46.09 8.81
CA GLY A 57 25.31 46.76 10.09
C GLY A 57 24.17 46.80 11.11
N ASP A 58 22.94 46.49 10.67
CA ASP A 58 21.75 46.62 11.51
C ASP A 58 21.25 45.32 12.17
N VAL A 59 22.03 44.26 12.11
CA VAL A 59 21.80 43.11 12.97
C VAL A 59 22.42 43.44 14.31
N PRO A 60 21.64 43.56 15.40
CA PRO A 60 22.24 43.72 16.74
C PRO A 60 23.12 42.50 16.93
N SER A 61 24.43 42.74 16.80
CA SER A 61 25.45 41.78 17.20
C SER A 61 25.34 41.62 18.71
N THR A 62 24.41 40.82 19.16
CA THR A 62 24.55 40.16 20.44
C THR A 62 25.66 39.15 20.26
N GLY A 63 26.86 39.65 20.00
CA GLY A 63 28.09 38.90 19.85
C GLY A 63 28.60 38.34 21.17
N ALA A 64 27.75 37.65 21.84
CA ALA A 64 28.13 36.53 22.65
C ALA A 64 28.06 35.31 21.73
N SER A 65 29.12 35.07 20.96
CA SER A 65 29.58 33.74 20.71
C SER A 65 29.87 33.11 22.06
N ARG A 66 28.80 32.82 22.80
CA ARG A 66 28.86 31.73 23.74
C ARG A 66 29.33 30.56 22.90
N PRO A 67 30.49 29.91 23.24
CA PRO A 67 30.71 28.57 22.76
C PRO A 67 29.44 27.86 23.22
N GLY A 68 28.49 27.65 22.30
CA GLY A 68 27.41 26.73 22.52
C GLY A 68 28.11 25.49 23.04
N PRO A 69 27.55 24.77 24.00
CA PRO A 69 28.12 23.51 24.40
C PRO A 69 28.44 22.87 23.08
N ALA A 70 29.77 22.59 22.85
CA ALA A 70 30.26 22.02 21.64
C ALA A 70 29.15 21.13 21.19
N ASN A 71 28.67 21.29 19.94
CA ASN A 71 27.78 20.32 19.40
C ASN A 71 28.50 19.02 19.66
N VAL A 72 28.32 18.49 20.86
CA VAL A 72 28.35 17.09 21.09
C VAL A 72 27.26 16.73 20.12
N ALA A 73 27.71 16.42 18.86
CA ALA A 73 26.91 15.61 18.01
C ALA A 73 26.31 14.68 19.04
N ARG A 74 25.02 14.87 19.34
CA ARG A 74 24.28 13.77 19.86
C ARG A 74 24.53 12.78 18.77
N GLU A 75 25.63 12.03 18.94
CA GLU A 75 25.65 10.64 18.58
C GLU A 75 24.35 10.18 19.21
N SER A 76 23.30 10.43 18.44
CA SER A 76 22.15 9.59 18.42
C SER A 76 22.78 8.22 18.44
N THR A 77 22.78 7.56 19.58
CA THR A 77 22.68 6.14 19.63
C THR A 77 21.33 5.82 18.98
N ARG A 78 21.18 6.20 17.70
CA ARG A 78 20.34 5.56 16.76
C ARG A 78 20.98 4.17 16.66
N THR A 79 20.52 3.27 17.48
CA THR A 79 20.47 1.87 17.12
C THR A 79 20.09 1.88 15.67
N ASP A 80 20.91 1.25 14.81
CA ASP A 80 20.90 1.39 13.35
C ASP A 80 19.50 1.05 12.74
N VAL A 81 18.55 1.93 13.01
CA VAL A 81 17.18 1.87 12.48
C VAL A 81 17.27 2.30 11.03
N VAL A 82 17.19 1.35 10.13
CA VAL A 82 17.16 1.58 8.70
C VAL A 82 15.71 1.65 8.24
N ALA A 83 15.32 2.78 7.64
CA ALA A 83 13.99 2.96 7.10
C ALA A 83 13.87 2.25 5.73
N PRO A 84 12.83 1.46 5.47
CA PRO A 84 12.55 0.93 4.15
C PRO A 84 12.09 2.06 3.22
N VAL A 85 12.67 2.13 2.00
CA VAL A 85 12.36 3.15 1.00
C VAL A 85 11.90 2.56 -0.34
N GLY A 86 12.12 1.27 -0.57
CA GLY A 86 11.70 0.57 -1.79
C GLY A 86 11.35 -0.88 -1.53
N LEU A 87 10.38 -1.41 -2.28
CA LEU A 87 9.92 -2.80 -2.22
C LEU A 87 9.89 -3.39 -3.63
N THR A 88 10.61 -4.49 -3.84
CA THR A 88 10.59 -5.28 -5.08
C THR A 88 10.17 -6.71 -4.78
N VAL A 89 9.11 -7.19 -5.47
CA VAL A 89 8.63 -8.58 -5.40
C VAL A 89 8.29 -9.04 -6.82
N GLU A 90 9.29 -9.55 -7.53
CA GLU A 90 9.16 -9.91 -8.96
C GLU A 90 8.01 -10.88 -9.26
N PRO A 91 7.78 -11.98 -8.48
CA PRO A 91 6.70 -12.90 -8.77
C PRO A 91 5.30 -12.26 -8.72
N ALA A 92 5.14 -11.17 -7.95
CA ALA A 92 3.88 -10.43 -7.85
C ALA A 92 3.86 -9.17 -8.75
N GLY A 93 4.96 -8.87 -9.48
CA GLY A 93 5.10 -7.69 -10.32
C GLY A 93 5.15 -6.39 -9.52
N ILE A 94 5.66 -6.42 -8.29
CA ILE A 94 5.75 -5.25 -7.41
C ILE A 94 7.15 -4.63 -7.54
N ASP A 95 7.17 -3.31 -7.86
CA ASP A 95 8.33 -2.44 -7.79
C ASP A 95 7.83 -1.05 -7.37
N ALA A 96 7.94 -0.72 -6.09
CA ALA A 96 7.25 0.42 -5.52
C ALA A 96 8.08 1.17 -4.47
N GLY A 97 7.91 2.49 -4.44
CA GLY A 97 8.39 3.32 -3.35
C GLY A 97 7.62 3.10 -2.06
N ILE A 98 8.28 3.35 -0.94
CA ILE A 98 7.68 3.19 0.39
C ILE A 98 7.53 4.56 1.03
N GLU A 99 6.35 4.84 1.56
CA GLU A 99 6.08 5.99 2.42
C GLU A 99 6.05 5.59 3.89
N THR A 100 6.42 6.53 4.77
CA THR A 100 6.42 6.30 6.21
C THR A 100 5.09 6.75 6.79
N LEU A 101 4.36 5.81 7.38
CA LEU A 101 3.11 6.04 8.09
C LEU A 101 3.19 5.49 9.53
N ARG A 102 2.11 5.61 10.27
CA ARG A 102 2.02 5.18 11.68
C ARG A 102 0.73 4.41 11.95
N VAL A 103 0.76 3.63 13.00
CA VAL A 103 -0.45 3.17 13.68
C VAL A 103 -0.80 4.23 14.72
N VAL A 104 -1.98 4.82 14.60
CA VAL A 104 -2.49 5.87 15.49
C VAL A 104 -3.79 5.38 16.12
N ASP A 105 -3.90 5.42 17.43
CA ASP A 105 -5.07 4.96 18.20
C ASP A 105 -5.51 3.51 17.84
N GLY A 106 -4.52 2.64 17.54
CA GLY A 106 -4.76 1.25 17.17
C GLY A 106 -5.18 1.03 15.71
N ALA A 107 -5.27 2.09 14.90
CA ALA A 107 -5.59 2.02 13.47
C ALA A 107 -4.35 2.30 12.61
N MET A 108 -4.11 1.47 11.60
CA MET A 108 -3.12 1.71 10.57
C MET A 108 -3.63 2.84 9.67
N GLN A 109 -2.77 3.86 9.41
CA GLN A 109 -3.08 4.87 8.40
C GLN A 109 -3.09 4.23 7.01
N ASP A 110 -4.02 4.64 6.15
CA ASP A 110 -4.13 4.11 4.79
C ASP A 110 -3.02 4.67 3.88
N PRO A 111 -2.45 3.86 2.98
CA PRO A 111 -1.52 4.35 1.95
C PRO A 111 -2.14 5.48 1.13
N THR A 112 -1.32 6.51 0.79
CA THR A 112 -1.81 7.73 0.17
C THR A 112 -2.16 7.60 -1.31
N GLY A 113 -1.78 6.48 -1.95
CA GLY A 113 -2.04 6.26 -3.37
C GLY A 113 -1.97 4.81 -3.82
N PRO A 114 -2.40 4.53 -5.07
CA PRO A 114 -2.53 3.15 -5.56
C PRO A 114 -1.19 2.42 -5.76
N TRP A 115 -0.09 3.15 -5.97
CA TRP A 115 1.21 2.58 -6.36
C TRP A 115 2.29 2.77 -5.30
N VAL A 116 1.92 3.19 -4.08
CA VAL A 116 2.84 3.37 -2.95
C VAL A 116 2.56 2.32 -1.88
N VAL A 117 3.61 1.92 -1.17
CA VAL A 117 3.54 1.00 -0.04
C VAL A 117 3.75 1.81 1.24
N ALA A 118 2.91 1.61 2.23
CA ALA A 118 3.06 2.22 3.55
C ALA A 118 3.92 1.33 4.44
N TRP A 119 4.93 1.88 5.09
CA TRP A 119 5.65 1.28 6.21
C TRP A 119 5.22 1.94 7.52
N TYR A 120 4.91 1.14 8.52
CA TYR A 120 4.49 1.63 9.84
C TYR A 120 5.69 1.70 10.78
N GLU A 121 6.32 2.87 10.88
CA GLU A 121 7.58 3.10 11.59
C GLU A 121 7.57 2.74 13.08
N ASN A 122 6.40 2.72 13.70
CA ASN A 122 6.22 2.40 15.11
C ASN A 122 6.03 0.90 15.40
N LEU A 123 6.11 0.03 14.37
CA LEU A 123 6.03 -1.43 14.56
C LEU A 123 7.40 -2.10 14.46
N GLY A 124 8.16 -1.86 13.42
CA GLY A 124 9.49 -2.41 13.24
C GLY A 124 10.25 -1.79 12.10
N SER A 125 11.57 -1.94 12.05
CA SER A 125 12.47 -1.34 11.06
C SER A 125 13.47 -2.35 10.50
N LEU A 126 14.12 -2.03 9.39
CA LEU A 126 15.21 -2.84 8.85
C LEU A 126 16.45 -2.76 9.74
N GLY A 127 17.34 -3.75 9.62
CA GLY A 127 18.63 -3.80 10.31
C GLY A 127 18.57 -4.32 11.75
N THR A 128 17.39 -4.50 12.33
CA THR A 128 17.20 -5.02 13.69
C THR A 128 16.23 -6.20 13.71
N PRO A 129 16.30 -7.10 14.69
CA PRO A 129 15.25 -8.09 14.91
C PRO A 129 13.89 -7.43 15.06
N GLY A 130 12.84 -8.11 14.61
CA GLY A 130 11.47 -7.61 14.67
C GLY A 130 10.77 -7.69 13.32
N ASN A 131 9.53 -7.23 13.30
CA ASN A 131 8.61 -7.36 12.18
C ASN A 131 8.41 -6.01 11.48
N VAL A 132 8.93 -5.87 10.27
CA VAL A 132 8.71 -4.70 9.42
C VAL A 132 7.34 -4.83 8.75
N VAL A 133 6.36 -4.08 9.23
CA VAL A 133 4.97 -4.18 8.73
C VAL A 133 4.71 -3.13 7.67
N MET A 134 4.19 -3.59 6.53
CA MET A 134 3.87 -2.76 5.38
C MET A 134 2.45 -3.06 4.89
N ALA A 135 1.77 -2.05 4.35
CA ALA A 135 0.48 -2.22 3.70
C ALA A 135 0.45 -1.54 2.32
N GLY A 136 -0.42 -2.05 1.46
CA GLY A 136 -0.67 -1.50 0.13
C GLY A 136 -2.09 -1.82 -0.33
N HIS A 137 -2.61 -1.04 -1.26
CA HIS A 137 -3.93 -1.27 -1.82
C HIS A 137 -3.97 -2.48 -2.75
N ILE A 138 -5.06 -3.27 -2.70
CA ILE A 138 -5.34 -4.34 -3.66
C ILE A 138 -5.87 -3.74 -4.97
N ASP A 139 -6.75 -2.75 -4.85
CA ASP A 139 -7.27 -1.95 -5.95
C ASP A 139 -7.51 -0.51 -5.49
N TYR A 140 -7.80 0.37 -6.42
CA TYR A 140 -8.03 1.77 -6.11
C TYR A 140 -9.14 2.34 -6.97
N TRP A 141 -9.98 3.18 -6.38
CA TRP A 141 -11.14 3.78 -7.06
C TRP A 141 -10.73 4.50 -8.36
N ASN A 142 -11.43 4.20 -9.46
CA ASN A 142 -11.16 4.71 -10.83
C ASN A 142 -9.77 4.37 -11.42
N VAL A 143 -8.97 3.53 -10.75
CA VAL A 143 -7.67 3.06 -11.23
C VAL A 143 -7.71 1.57 -11.57
N GLY A 144 -8.37 0.77 -10.74
CA GLY A 144 -8.39 -0.68 -10.83
C GLY A 144 -7.28 -1.32 -9.98
N PRO A 145 -6.65 -2.42 -10.45
CA PRO A 145 -5.59 -3.11 -9.72
C PRO A 145 -4.51 -2.17 -9.21
N ALA A 146 -4.12 -2.28 -7.94
CA ALA A 146 -3.13 -1.44 -7.28
C ALA A 146 -1.87 -2.24 -6.90
N VAL A 147 -0.96 -1.63 -6.13
CA VAL A 147 0.39 -2.14 -5.85
C VAL A 147 0.41 -3.58 -5.31
N PHE A 148 -0.57 -3.99 -4.49
CA PHE A 148 -0.65 -5.33 -3.90
C PHE A 148 -1.73 -6.23 -4.52
N TYR A 149 -2.17 -5.93 -5.74
CA TYR A 149 -3.19 -6.71 -6.42
C TYR A 149 -2.86 -8.21 -6.52
N ASN A 150 -1.61 -8.53 -6.85
CA ASN A 150 -1.13 -9.91 -7.02
C ASN A 150 -0.51 -10.51 -5.73
N LEU A 151 -0.61 -9.85 -4.57
CA LEU A 151 0.05 -10.31 -3.36
C LEU A 151 -0.35 -11.73 -2.95
N SER A 152 -1.60 -12.12 -3.22
CA SER A 152 -2.13 -13.46 -2.92
C SER A 152 -1.57 -14.58 -3.79
N THR A 153 -0.86 -14.26 -4.87
CA THR A 153 -0.26 -15.25 -5.78
C THR A 153 1.09 -15.77 -5.30
N LEU A 154 1.67 -15.11 -4.29
CA LEU A 154 2.95 -15.51 -3.72
C LEU A 154 2.86 -16.87 -3.03
N GLY A 155 3.98 -17.58 -3.02
CA GLY A 155 4.17 -18.86 -2.35
C GLY A 155 5.38 -18.88 -1.43
N ALA A 156 5.49 -19.89 -0.58
CA ALA A 156 6.65 -20.07 0.28
C ALA A 156 7.94 -20.17 -0.56
N GLY A 157 8.98 -19.43 -0.15
CA GLY A 157 10.26 -19.35 -0.86
C GLY A 157 10.36 -18.18 -1.85
N ASP A 158 9.26 -17.54 -2.25
CA ASP A 158 9.30 -16.38 -3.12
C ASP A 158 10.11 -15.25 -2.51
N LYS A 159 10.87 -14.56 -3.36
CA LYS A 159 11.82 -13.54 -2.92
C LYS A 159 11.14 -12.18 -2.78
N ILE A 160 11.38 -11.54 -1.66
CA ILE A 160 11.02 -10.15 -1.39
C ILE A 160 12.32 -9.37 -1.13
N ILE A 161 12.50 -8.25 -1.80
CA ILE A 161 13.64 -7.35 -1.57
C ILE A 161 13.10 -6.03 -1.05
N VAL A 162 13.61 -5.62 0.13
CA VAL A 162 13.34 -4.29 0.67
C VAL A 162 14.62 -3.48 0.58
N THR A 163 14.56 -2.30 -0.01
CA THR A 163 15.70 -1.36 -0.05
C THR A 163 15.59 -0.42 1.15
N GLY A 164 16.67 -0.31 1.90
CA GLY A 164 16.80 0.62 3.01
C GLY A 164 17.29 2.01 2.59
N ASP A 165 17.08 3.01 3.44
CA ASP A 165 17.61 4.37 3.28
C ASP A 165 19.15 4.43 3.39
N ASP A 166 19.77 3.35 3.87
CA ASP A 166 21.23 3.13 3.84
C ASP A 166 21.73 2.63 2.45
N GLY A 167 20.85 2.52 1.47
CA GLY A 167 21.13 2.06 0.12
C GLY A 167 21.36 0.56 -0.02
N LYS A 168 21.17 -0.23 1.05
CA LYS A 168 21.36 -1.69 0.98
C LYS A 168 20.06 -2.41 0.64
N ALA A 169 20.21 -3.57 0.00
CA ALA A 169 19.12 -4.50 -0.24
C ALA A 169 19.01 -5.50 0.93
N TYR A 170 17.78 -5.67 1.39
CA TYR A 170 17.42 -6.58 2.46
C TYR A 170 16.54 -7.70 1.89
N PRO A 171 17.13 -8.86 1.53
CA PRO A 171 16.36 -9.98 0.99
C PRO A 171 15.63 -10.73 2.08
N PHE A 172 14.38 -11.13 1.76
CA PHE A 172 13.53 -11.98 2.56
C PHE A 172 12.96 -13.09 1.67
N ALA A 173 12.62 -14.22 2.27
CA ALA A 173 11.92 -15.32 1.62
C ALA A 173 10.54 -15.51 2.27
N VAL A 174 9.50 -15.61 1.45
CA VAL A 174 8.14 -15.83 1.92
C VAL A 174 8.09 -17.12 2.74
N GLU A 175 7.57 -17.03 3.95
CA GLU A 175 7.31 -18.18 4.82
C GLU A 175 5.91 -18.72 4.56
N TRP A 176 4.91 -17.82 4.57
CA TRP A 176 3.51 -18.16 4.34
C TRP A 176 2.71 -17.00 3.78
N VAL A 177 1.61 -17.35 3.09
CA VAL A 177 0.54 -16.45 2.65
C VAL A 177 -0.76 -16.92 3.26
N ARG A 178 -1.50 -16.05 3.92
CA ARG A 178 -2.77 -16.37 4.58
C ARG A 178 -3.82 -15.30 4.34
N GLN A 179 -5.07 -15.73 4.39
CA GLN A 179 -6.23 -14.83 4.39
C GLN A 179 -6.92 -14.90 5.74
N TYR A 180 -7.27 -13.74 6.29
CA TYR A 180 -7.97 -13.59 7.55
C TYR A 180 -9.23 -12.77 7.33
N ASP A 181 -10.29 -13.04 8.07
CA ASP A 181 -11.44 -12.16 8.12
C ASP A 181 -11.03 -10.81 8.70
N SER A 182 -11.44 -9.73 8.05
CA SER A 182 -11.05 -8.36 8.45
C SER A 182 -11.50 -7.99 9.86
N ALA A 183 -12.60 -8.60 10.34
CA ALA A 183 -13.15 -8.36 11.68
C ALA A 183 -12.43 -9.14 12.81
N SER A 184 -11.62 -10.17 12.46
CA SER A 184 -11.00 -11.09 13.44
C SER A 184 -9.54 -11.40 13.14
N ILE A 185 -8.84 -10.49 12.47
CA ILE A 185 -7.42 -10.65 12.18
C ILE A 185 -6.61 -10.73 13.48
N PRO A 186 -5.74 -11.75 13.66
CA PRO A 186 -4.93 -11.89 14.86
C PRO A 186 -3.76 -10.89 14.82
N LEU A 187 -3.96 -9.71 15.38
CA LEU A 187 -3.00 -8.59 15.28
C LEU A 187 -1.63 -8.93 15.86
N ASP A 188 -1.57 -9.70 16.95
CA ASP A 188 -0.31 -10.11 17.57
C ASP A 188 0.51 -11.03 16.64
N GLU A 189 -0.16 -11.93 15.89
CA GLU A 189 0.51 -12.77 14.91
C GLU A 189 0.94 -11.95 13.67
N VAL A 190 0.09 -11.06 13.18
CA VAL A 190 0.30 -10.33 11.92
C VAL A 190 1.24 -9.15 12.09
N ALA A 191 1.05 -8.33 13.10
CA ALA A 191 1.77 -7.08 13.30
C ALA A 191 2.67 -7.07 14.54
N GLY A 192 2.60 -8.09 15.39
CA GLY A 192 3.43 -8.22 16.58
C GLY A 192 4.92 -8.40 16.27
N PRO A 193 5.79 -8.19 17.28
CA PRO A 193 7.23 -8.36 17.13
C PRO A 193 7.61 -9.81 16.87
N THR A 194 8.71 -10.03 16.15
CA THR A 194 9.31 -11.34 15.89
C THR A 194 10.72 -11.42 16.48
N GLU A 195 11.19 -12.63 16.81
CA GLU A 195 12.54 -12.84 17.36
C GLU A 195 13.60 -12.50 16.32
N ASP A 196 13.39 -12.97 15.08
CA ASP A 196 14.25 -12.66 13.94
C ASP A 196 13.67 -11.52 13.11
N GLN A 197 14.49 -10.93 12.25
CA GLN A 197 14.02 -9.91 11.31
C GLN A 197 13.06 -10.53 10.29
N SER A 198 11.85 -10.02 10.25
CA SER A 198 10.82 -10.42 9.29
C SER A 198 10.14 -9.21 8.63
N VAL A 199 9.45 -9.48 7.54
CA VAL A 199 8.58 -8.53 6.85
C VAL A 199 7.18 -9.11 6.78
N THR A 200 6.18 -8.27 7.05
CA THR A 200 4.77 -8.60 6.84
C THR A 200 4.16 -7.62 5.85
N LEU A 201 3.63 -8.16 4.73
CA LEU A 201 2.88 -7.38 3.75
C LEU A 201 1.39 -7.64 3.93
N ILE A 202 0.58 -6.58 3.95
CA ILE A 202 -0.86 -6.65 4.22
C ILE A 202 -1.62 -5.90 3.13
N THR A 203 -2.67 -6.53 2.62
CA THR A 203 -3.62 -5.89 1.70
C THR A 203 -5.06 -6.33 1.99
N CYS A 204 -6.01 -5.64 1.41
CA CYS A 204 -7.39 -6.10 1.35
C CYS A 204 -7.49 -7.41 0.56
N GLY A 205 -8.55 -8.19 0.76
CA GLY A 205 -8.77 -9.44 0.04
C GLY A 205 -10.16 -10.01 0.23
N GLY A 206 -10.44 -11.12 -0.47
CA GLY A 206 -11.74 -11.76 -0.44
C GLY A 206 -12.83 -10.98 -1.19
N ALA A 207 -14.09 -11.21 -0.81
CA ALA A 207 -15.22 -10.52 -1.41
C ALA A 207 -15.31 -9.06 -0.96
N PHE A 208 -15.73 -8.18 -1.89
CA PHE A 208 -16.03 -6.79 -1.56
C PHE A 208 -17.49 -6.66 -1.10
N ASP A 209 -17.70 -6.09 0.07
CA ASP A 209 -19.01 -5.77 0.59
C ASP A 209 -19.47 -4.40 0.07
N TYR A 210 -20.29 -4.42 -0.97
CA TYR A 210 -20.82 -3.19 -1.60
C TYR A 210 -21.75 -2.39 -0.69
N ALA A 211 -22.36 -3.02 0.32
CA ALA A 211 -23.25 -2.33 1.23
C ALA A 211 -22.49 -1.45 2.24
N ASN A 212 -21.30 -1.91 2.66
CA ASN A 212 -20.47 -1.24 3.65
C ASN A 212 -19.17 -0.66 3.06
N GLY A 213 -18.87 -0.91 1.77
CA GLY A 213 -17.76 -0.30 1.06
C GLY A 213 -16.37 -0.81 1.47
N HIS A 214 -16.24 -2.08 1.86
CA HIS A 214 -14.96 -2.65 2.25
C HIS A 214 -14.80 -4.12 1.87
N TYR A 215 -13.55 -4.58 1.83
CA TYR A 215 -13.23 -5.99 1.63
C TYR A 215 -13.39 -6.78 2.93
N LEU A 216 -14.00 -7.97 2.84
CA LEU A 216 -14.29 -8.82 4.01
C LEU A 216 -13.05 -9.50 4.59
N GLN A 217 -11.97 -9.59 3.82
CA GLN A 217 -10.76 -10.27 4.25
C GLN A 217 -9.52 -9.38 4.10
N ARG A 218 -8.42 -9.85 4.70
CA ARG A 218 -7.06 -9.33 4.51
C ARG A 218 -6.18 -10.46 4.02
N THR A 219 -5.41 -10.21 2.96
CA THR A 219 -4.30 -11.07 2.55
C THR A 219 -3.05 -10.61 3.26
N VAL A 220 -2.38 -11.55 3.93
CA VAL A 220 -1.16 -11.32 4.70
C VAL A 220 -0.07 -12.24 4.21
N VAL A 221 1.09 -11.69 3.93
CA VAL A 221 2.31 -12.40 3.57
C VAL A 221 3.34 -12.18 4.67
N ARG A 222 3.87 -13.25 5.24
CA ARG A 222 5.02 -13.22 6.13
C ARG A 222 6.25 -13.71 5.39
N ALA A 223 7.35 -12.97 5.50
CA ALA A 223 8.64 -13.38 4.98
C ALA A 223 9.73 -13.17 6.02
N ASN A 224 10.66 -14.11 6.11
CA ASN A 224 11.78 -14.09 7.04
C ASN A 224 13.05 -13.64 6.33
N ARG A 225 13.96 -13.04 7.06
CA ARG A 225 15.26 -12.61 6.54
C ARG A 225 15.97 -13.78 5.88
N ALA A 226 16.25 -13.67 4.60
CA ALA A 226 17.06 -14.67 3.90
C ALA A 226 18.52 -14.58 4.37
N GLY A 227 19.10 -15.70 4.77
CA GLY A 227 20.54 -15.77 5.05
C GLY A 227 21.34 -15.42 3.80
N ALA A 228 22.60 -14.99 3.96
CA ALA A 228 23.47 -14.63 2.84
C ALA A 228 23.64 -15.75 1.80
N GLU A 229 23.43 -17.01 2.21
CA GLU A 229 23.54 -18.20 1.35
C GLU A 229 22.32 -18.38 0.43
N GLN A 230 21.13 -17.90 0.81
CA GLN A 230 19.92 -17.99 -0.02
C GLN A 230 19.78 -16.83 -1.02
N ALA A 231 20.55 -15.77 -0.85
CA ALA A 231 20.52 -14.60 -1.72
C ALA A 231 21.21 -14.82 -3.08
N VAL A 232 22.02 -15.88 -3.23
CA VAL A 232 22.86 -16.14 -4.41
C VAL A 232 22.33 -17.27 -5.30
N ALA A 233 21.30 -17.99 -4.87
CA ALA A 233 20.73 -19.15 -5.58
C ALA A 233 19.50 -18.79 -6.40
N SER A 234 19.60 -17.82 -7.34
CA SER A 234 18.55 -17.53 -8.32
C SER A 234 19.15 -16.98 -9.62
#